data_05fe6f2b5f25939d32498b5dd34e1c7e
#
_entry.id   05fe6f2b5f25939d32498b5dd34e1c7e
#
_cell.length_a   1.000
_cell.length_b   1.000
_cell.length_c   1.000
_cell.angle_alpha   90.00
_cell.angle_beta   90.00
_cell.angle_gamma   90.00
#
_symmetry.space_group_name_H-M   'P 1'
#
loop_
_entity.id
_entity.type
_entity.pdbx_description
1 polymer ?
#
loop_
_entity_poly.entity_id
_entity_poly.type
_entity_poly.pdbx_seq_one_letter_code
_entity_poly.pdbx_strand_id
1 'polypeptide(L)'
;MDGKGVLAIGATAAVVAMVIMVAAPALAPPGSYTDLDGSPSFVDHPLDGILDVPYLIGEVLCHQQDGRSFHINGSQMPICIRDTGLLLGLILGLLACIPLSDRLHDRRSAILGAILLTVTFVEWIMEPRLGDMPTARFLSGVMSGVGAALILGWLLFRNKGETGRRYA
;
A
#
# COMPACT_ATOMS: atom_id res chain seq x y z
N MET A 1 -20.54 6.13 -12.31
CA MET A 1 -19.08 6.41 -12.32
C MET A 1 -18.44 5.37 -13.21
N ASP A 2 -17.61 5.75 -14.15
CA ASP A 2 -16.93 4.81 -15.02
C ASP A 2 -15.70 4.18 -14.30
N GLY A 3 -15.25 3.01 -14.79
CA GLY A 3 -14.14 2.31 -14.14
C GLY A 3 -12.82 3.11 -14.07
N LYS A 4 -12.57 4.01 -15.04
CA LYS A 4 -11.40 4.90 -15.03
C LYS A 4 -11.50 5.94 -13.92
N GLY A 5 -12.69 6.48 -13.69
CA GLY A 5 -12.96 7.41 -12.59
C GLY A 5 -12.71 6.74 -11.22
N VAL A 6 -13.12 5.48 -11.05
CA VAL A 6 -12.84 4.72 -9.81
C VAL A 6 -11.34 4.57 -9.58
N LEU A 7 -10.57 4.19 -10.63
CA LEU A 7 -9.11 4.07 -10.54
C LEU A 7 -8.44 5.40 -10.20
N ALA A 8 -8.88 6.49 -10.82
CA ALA A 8 -8.34 7.83 -10.56
C ALA A 8 -8.59 8.28 -9.11
N ILE A 9 -9.82 8.09 -8.61
CA ILE A 9 -10.15 8.39 -7.20
C ILE A 9 -9.30 7.52 -6.25
N GLY A 10 -9.18 6.23 -6.52
CA GLY A 10 -8.36 5.33 -5.74
C GLY A 10 -6.88 5.74 -5.71
N ALA A 11 -6.32 6.12 -6.88
CA ALA A 11 -4.96 6.62 -6.97
C ALA A 11 -4.77 7.93 -6.18
N THR A 12 -5.71 8.86 -6.29
CA THR A 12 -5.67 10.12 -5.53
C THR A 12 -5.74 9.85 -4.03
N ALA A 13 -6.63 8.98 -3.57
CA ALA A 13 -6.74 8.61 -2.16
C ALA A 13 -5.45 7.97 -1.64
N ALA A 14 -4.82 7.09 -2.42
CA ALA A 14 -3.54 6.47 -2.06
C ALA A 14 -2.39 7.49 -1.99
N VAL A 15 -2.35 8.47 -2.92
CA VAL A 15 -1.38 9.58 -2.88
C VAL A 15 -1.59 10.43 -1.62
N VAL A 16 -2.83 10.80 -1.32
CA VAL A 16 -3.15 11.58 -0.11
C VAL A 16 -2.73 10.80 1.15
N ALA A 17 -3.05 9.51 1.22
CA ALA A 17 -2.60 8.67 2.34
C ALA A 17 -1.08 8.66 2.48
N MET A 18 -0.33 8.46 1.38
CA MET A 18 1.14 8.48 1.40
C MET A 18 1.68 9.84 1.88
N VAL A 19 1.12 10.95 1.38
CA VAL A 19 1.52 12.29 1.79
C VAL A 19 1.29 12.50 3.28
N ILE A 20 0.16 12.07 3.82
CA ILE A 20 -0.16 12.18 5.25
C ILE A 20 0.82 11.37 6.09
N MET A 21 1.14 10.12 5.69
CA MET A 21 2.07 9.25 6.42
C MET A 21 3.51 9.78 6.41
N VAL A 22 3.94 10.47 5.35
CA VAL A 22 5.26 11.10 5.26
C VAL A 22 5.28 12.46 5.97
N ALA A 23 4.21 13.23 5.89
CA ALA A 23 4.14 14.57 6.46
C ALA A 23 4.14 14.54 8.00
N ALA A 24 3.53 13.54 8.63
CA ALA A 24 3.45 13.44 10.08
C ALA A 24 4.84 13.48 10.74
N PRO A 25 5.78 12.56 10.44
CA PRO A 25 7.12 12.63 11.01
C PRO A 25 7.95 13.82 10.51
N ALA A 26 7.69 14.30 9.27
CA ALA A 26 8.45 15.42 8.70
C ALA A 26 8.12 16.76 9.35
N LEU A 27 6.87 16.96 9.78
CA LEU A 27 6.37 18.20 10.39
C LEU A 27 6.42 18.18 11.92
N ALA A 28 6.54 17.01 12.52
CA ALA A 28 6.66 16.85 13.96
C ALA A 28 8.03 17.38 14.47
N PRO A 29 8.13 17.77 15.74
CA PRO A 29 9.43 18.04 16.34
C PRO A 29 10.37 16.85 16.17
N PRO A 30 11.69 17.07 15.94
CA PRO A 30 12.63 15.99 15.71
C PRO A 30 12.60 14.94 16.84
N GLY A 31 12.44 13.66 16.49
CA GLY A 31 12.43 12.56 17.45
C GLY A 31 11.20 12.48 18.33
N SER A 32 10.06 13.10 17.96
CA SER A 32 8.81 13.04 18.74
C SER A 32 8.21 11.65 18.78
N TYR A 33 8.39 10.88 17.72
CA TYR A 33 7.81 9.53 17.56
C TYR A 33 8.95 8.54 17.41
N THR A 34 9.34 7.93 18.50
CA THR A 34 10.42 6.94 18.55
C THR A 34 9.94 5.74 19.35
N ASP A 35 10.47 4.57 18.99
CA ASP A 35 10.26 3.33 19.74
C ASP A 35 8.77 3.00 19.94
N LEU A 36 7.99 3.18 18.86
CA LEU A 36 6.60 2.75 18.82
C LEU A 36 6.60 1.24 19.00
N ASP A 37 5.84 0.73 19.97
CA ASP A 37 6.02 -0.62 20.52
C ASP A 37 5.57 -1.76 19.60
N GLY A 38 4.89 -1.42 18.50
CA GLY A 38 4.50 -2.38 17.48
C GLY A 38 3.40 -3.36 17.89
N SER A 39 2.69 -3.09 18.96
CA SER A 39 1.55 -3.91 19.31
C SER A 39 0.28 -3.35 18.62
N PRO A 40 -0.58 -4.20 18.07
CA PRO A 40 -1.86 -3.77 17.52
C PRO A 40 -2.85 -3.51 18.67
N SER A 41 -2.49 -2.63 19.59
CA SER A 41 -3.40 -2.20 20.64
C SER A 41 -4.09 -0.92 20.21
N PHE A 42 -5.37 -0.87 20.43
CA PHE A 42 -6.18 0.29 20.14
C PHE A 42 -5.80 1.40 21.14
N VAL A 43 -5.00 2.38 20.64
CA VAL A 43 -4.74 3.65 21.33
C VAL A 43 -3.72 3.60 22.48
N ASP A 44 -2.43 3.45 22.15
CA ASP A 44 -1.35 3.69 23.10
C ASP A 44 -0.85 5.15 23.07
N HIS A 45 -1.18 5.91 22.02
CA HIS A 45 -0.79 7.30 21.93
C HIS A 45 -1.94 8.24 22.25
N PRO A 46 -1.75 9.21 23.17
CA PRO A 46 -2.72 10.26 23.38
C PRO A 46 -2.87 11.08 22.08
N LEU A 47 -4.11 11.33 21.66
CA LEU A 47 -4.42 12.22 20.54
C LEU A 47 -4.32 13.68 21.04
N ASP A 48 -3.10 14.20 21.12
CA ASP A 48 -2.84 15.57 21.56
C ASP A 48 -2.82 16.56 20.39
N GLY A 49 -2.70 16.04 19.15
CA GLY A 49 -2.62 16.87 17.96
C GLY A 49 -3.01 16.19 16.67
N ILE A 50 -3.12 16.98 15.61
CA ILE A 50 -3.48 16.48 14.26
C ILE A 50 -2.42 15.52 13.69
N LEU A 51 -1.15 15.66 14.12
CA LEU A 51 -0.04 14.83 13.66
C LEU A 51 -0.07 13.42 14.28
N ASP A 52 -0.84 13.19 15.34
CA ASP A 52 -1.01 11.88 15.96
C ASP A 52 -1.99 11.00 15.18
N VAL A 53 -2.89 11.61 14.41
CA VAL A 53 -3.90 10.87 13.62
C VAL A 53 -3.28 9.85 12.65
N PRO A 54 -2.23 10.15 11.87
CA PRO A 54 -1.55 9.16 11.04
C PRO A 54 -0.96 7.99 11.85
N TYR A 55 -0.46 8.26 13.06
CA TYR A 55 0.09 7.21 13.93
C TYR A 55 -1.02 6.30 14.45
N LEU A 56 -2.16 6.85 14.85
CA LEU A 56 -3.35 6.06 15.22
C LEU A 56 -3.83 5.17 14.07
N ILE A 57 -3.84 5.69 12.84
CA ILE A 57 -4.19 4.90 11.65
C ILE A 57 -3.14 3.80 11.43
N GLY A 58 -1.87 4.15 11.56
CA GLY A 58 -0.75 3.21 11.46
C GLY A 58 -0.84 2.08 12.48
N GLU A 59 -1.19 2.37 13.73
CA GLU A 59 -1.35 1.42 14.82
C GLU A 59 -2.41 0.34 14.52
N VAL A 60 -3.51 0.72 13.87
CA VAL A 60 -4.55 -0.22 13.43
C VAL A 60 -4.11 -1.08 12.24
N LEU A 61 -3.30 -0.54 11.34
CA LEU A 61 -2.96 -1.18 10.06
C LEU A 61 -1.61 -1.90 10.09
N CYS A 62 -0.70 -1.51 10.97
CA CYS A 62 0.69 -1.96 10.98
C CYS A 62 1.19 -2.16 12.42
N HIS A 63 2.15 -3.06 12.60
CA HIS A 63 2.78 -3.31 13.90
C HIS A 63 3.76 -2.21 14.35
N GLN A 64 3.99 -1.19 13.56
CA GLN A 64 4.85 -0.01 13.84
C GLN A 64 6.21 -0.32 14.51
N GLN A 65 6.80 -1.49 14.24
CA GLN A 65 8.09 -1.85 14.83
C GLN A 65 9.20 -0.92 14.32
N ASP A 66 9.98 -0.35 15.25
CA ASP A 66 11.02 0.65 14.96
C ASP A 66 12.01 0.16 13.90
N GLY A 67 12.63 -1.00 14.06
CA GLY A 67 13.57 -1.59 13.11
C GLY A 67 12.98 -1.96 11.75
N ARG A 68 11.66 -1.83 11.55
CA ARG A 68 10.93 -2.15 10.32
C ARG A 68 10.27 -0.94 9.68
N SER A 69 10.53 0.25 10.17
CA SER A 69 9.96 1.51 9.70
C SER A 69 11.04 2.44 9.15
N PHE A 70 10.66 3.31 8.22
CA PHE A 70 11.53 4.42 7.84
C PHE A 70 11.51 5.48 8.92
N HIS A 71 12.60 6.26 9.02
CA HIS A 71 12.72 7.40 9.91
C HIS A 71 12.86 8.68 9.09
N ILE A 72 12.09 9.69 9.45
CA ILE A 72 12.12 11.03 8.87
C ILE A 72 12.26 12.02 10.01
N ASN A 73 13.23 12.93 9.92
CA ASN A 73 13.48 13.94 10.95
C ASN A 73 13.70 13.32 12.35
N GLY A 74 14.31 12.12 12.41
CA GLY A 74 14.52 11.39 13.67
C GLY A 74 13.28 10.76 14.27
N SER A 75 12.11 10.88 13.63
CA SER A 75 10.88 10.25 14.03
C SER A 75 10.58 9.05 13.14
N GLN A 76 10.06 7.97 13.72
CA GLN A 76 9.61 6.77 13.01
C GLN A 76 8.38 7.09 12.16
N MET A 77 8.27 6.51 10.96
CA MET A 77 7.06 6.62 10.16
C MET A 77 5.87 5.85 10.77
N PRO A 78 4.63 6.33 10.58
CA PRO A 78 3.42 5.67 11.09
C PRO A 78 3.19 4.26 10.54
N ILE A 79 3.80 3.92 9.40
CA ILE A 79 3.67 2.62 8.72
C ILE A 79 5.04 2.01 8.44
N CYS A 80 5.09 0.69 8.36
CA CYS A 80 6.34 -0.04 8.12
C CYS A 80 6.83 0.09 6.66
N ILE A 81 8.08 -0.31 6.44
CA ILE A 81 8.75 -0.29 5.13
C ILE A 81 7.92 -1.05 4.08
N ARG A 82 7.30 -2.19 4.42
CA ARG A 82 6.46 -2.98 3.51
C ARG A 82 5.19 -2.21 3.11
N ASP A 83 4.51 -1.59 4.07
CA ASP A 83 3.26 -0.86 3.81
C ASP A 83 3.53 0.43 3.04
N THR A 84 4.67 1.07 3.27
CA THR A 84 5.15 2.18 2.43
C THR A 84 5.34 1.73 0.98
N GLY A 85 5.97 0.57 0.78
CA GLY A 85 6.09 -0.06 -0.54
C GLY A 85 4.74 -0.38 -1.15
N LEU A 86 3.81 -0.94 -0.38
CA LEU A 86 2.45 -1.29 -0.82
C LEU A 86 1.69 -0.06 -1.30
N LEU A 87 1.70 1.04 -0.54
CA LEU A 87 1.07 2.29 -0.96
C LEU A 87 1.69 2.84 -2.25
N LEU A 88 3.02 2.83 -2.37
CA LEU A 88 3.70 3.26 -3.59
C LEU A 88 3.31 2.38 -4.78
N GLY A 89 3.34 1.06 -4.61
CA GLY A 89 2.94 0.09 -5.63
C GLY A 89 1.48 0.24 -6.04
N LEU A 90 0.60 0.51 -5.09
CA LEU A 90 -0.82 0.77 -5.35
C LEU A 90 -1.01 2.04 -6.19
N ILE A 91 -0.34 3.13 -5.84
CA ILE A 91 -0.37 4.39 -6.60
C ILE A 91 0.08 4.14 -8.04
N LEU A 92 1.26 3.57 -8.22
CA LEU A 92 1.84 3.30 -9.55
C LEU A 92 0.96 2.32 -10.36
N GLY A 93 0.46 1.28 -9.71
CA GLY A 93 -0.42 0.28 -10.32
C GLY A 93 -1.75 0.88 -10.77
N LEU A 94 -2.42 1.65 -9.91
CA LEU A 94 -3.70 2.30 -10.26
C LEU A 94 -3.52 3.31 -11.41
N LEU A 95 -2.47 4.13 -11.36
CA LEU A 95 -2.16 5.06 -12.44
C LEU A 95 -1.87 4.33 -13.76
N ALA A 96 -1.12 3.23 -13.73
CA ALA A 96 -0.85 2.41 -14.90
C ALA A 96 -2.10 1.71 -15.46
N CYS A 97 -3.05 1.32 -14.60
CA CYS A 97 -4.31 0.70 -15.01
C CYS A 97 -5.23 1.63 -15.80
N ILE A 98 -5.13 2.96 -15.62
CA ILE A 98 -5.98 3.93 -16.34
C ILE A 98 -5.77 3.83 -17.87
N PRO A 99 -4.57 4.01 -18.42
CA PRO A 99 -4.32 3.87 -19.86
C PRO A 99 -4.44 2.42 -20.35
N LEU A 100 -4.20 1.43 -19.50
CA LEU A 100 -4.27 0.01 -19.84
C LEU A 100 -5.67 -0.59 -19.69
N SER A 101 -6.70 0.21 -19.37
CA SER A 101 -8.07 -0.23 -19.07
C SER A 101 -8.67 -1.20 -20.10
N ASP A 102 -8.30 -1.05 -21.39
CA ASP A 102 -8.81 -1.91 -22.47
C ASP A 102 -8.16 -3.31 -22.48
N ARG A 103 -7.04 -3.50 -21.76
CA ARG A 103 -6.35 -4.79 -21.61
C ARG A 103 -6.70 -5.50 -20.31
N LEU A 104 -7.27 -4.79 -19.34
CA LEU A 104 -7.54 -5.32 -18.00
C LEU A 104 -8.74 -6.28 -17.94
N HIS A 105 -9.57 -6.38 -18.99
CA HIS A 105 -10.67 -7.35 -19.06
C HIS A 105 -10.19 -8.82 -19.14
N ASP A 106 -8.93 -9.05 -19.56
CA ASP A 106 -8.35 -10.39 -19.63
C ASP A 106 -8.01 -10.90 -18.21
N ARG A 107 -8.32 -12.19 -17.97
CA ARG A 107 -7.96 -12.90 -16.73
C ARG A 107 -6.48 -12.92 -16.44
N ARG A 108 -5.62 -12.69 -17.45
CA ARG A 108 -4.16 -12.58 -17.29
C ARG A 108 -3.78 -11.48 -16.30
N SER A 109 -4.51 -10.37 -16.29
CA SER A 109 -4.27 -9.28 -15.34
C SER A 109 -4.52 -9.71 -13.90
N ALA A 110 -5.61 -10.45 -13.65
CA ALA A 110 -5.92 -10.99 -12.33
C ALA A 110 -4.90 -12.06 -11.89
N ILE A 111 -4.49 -12.95 -12.83
CA ILE A 111 -3.48 -13.98 -12.56
C ILE A 111 -2.14 -13.33 -12.20
N LEU A 112 -1.69 -12.34 -12.98
CA LEU A 112 -0.46 -11.61 -12.67
C LEU A 112 -0.55 -10.93 -11.31
N GLY A 113 -1.67 -10.27 -11.01
CA GLY A 113 -1.90 -9.65 -9.71
C GLY A 113 -1.83 -10.67 -8.56
N ALA A 114 -2.44 -11.86 -8.73
CA ALA A 114 -2.39 -12.94 -7.75
C ALA A 114 -0.96 -13.48 -7.55
N ILE A 115 -0.18 -13.62 -8.63
CA ILE A 115 1.23 -14.03 -8.55
C ILE A 115 2.04 -13.01 -7.72
N LEU A 116 1.87 -11.70 -7.98
CA LEU A 116 2.58 -10.66 -7.25
C LEU A 116 2.24 -10.67 -5.76
N LEU A 117 0.97 -10.88 -5.39
CA LEU A 117 0.56 -11.05 -3.99
C LEU A 117 1.16 -12.32 -3.37
N THR A 118 1.22 -13.42 -4.12
CA THR A 118 1.80 -14.68 -3.63
C THR A 118 3.29 -14.53 -3.35
N VAL A 119 4.04 -13.82 -4.19
CA VAL A 119 5.47 -13.54 -3.96
C VAL A 119 5.67 -12.82 -2.63
N THR A 120 4.86 -11.82 -2.35
CA THR A 120 4.92 -11.09 -1.07
C THR A 120 4.57 -11.98 0.11
N PHE A 121 3.57 -12.84 -0.04
CA PHE A 121 3.19 -13.79 1.01
C PHE A 121 4.32 -14.79 1.29
N VAL A 122 4.99 -15.29 0.26
CA VAL A 122 6.15 -16.18 0.41
C VAL A 122 7.30 -15.45 1.10
N GLU A 123 7.61 -14.21 0.71
CA GLU A 123 8.63 -13.38 1.36
C GLU A 123 8.34 -13.21 2.85
N TRP A 124 7.10 -12.88 3.20
CA TRP A 124 6.67 -12.71 4.59
C TRP A 124 6.87 -13.99 5.44
N ILE A 125 6.56 -15.18 4.89
CA ILE A 125 6.79 -16.46 5.57
C ILE A 125 8.28 -16.78 5.73
N MET A 126 9.11 -16.40 4.75
CA MET A 126 10.54 -16.69 4.74
C MET A 126 11.36 -15.70 5.56
N GLU A 127 10.83 -14.50 5.82
CA GLU A 127 11.49 -13.43 6.56
C GLU A 127 12.13 -13.88 7.89
N PRO A 128 11.47 -14.66 8.76
CA PRO A 128 12.06 -15.10 10.03
C PRO A 128 13.29 -16.01 9.86
N ARG A 129 13.47 -16.62 8.67
CA ARG A 129 14.60 -17.50 8.35
C ARG A 129 15.74 -16.79 7.63
N LEU A 130 15.42 -15.76 6.84
CA LEU A 130 16.39 -15.03 6.01
C LEU A 130 17.01 -13.84 6.74
N GLY A 131 16.45 -13.44 7.88
CA GLY A 131 16.86 -12.26 8.63
C GLY A 131 16.24 -10.97 8.11
N ASP A 132 16.69 -9.85 8.68
CA ASP A 132 16.16 -8.54 8.35
C ASP A 132 16.66 -8.06 6.98
N MET A 133 15.74 -7.89 6.03
CA MET A 133 16.00 -7.47 4.65
C MET A 133 15.08 -6.31 4.25
N PRO A 134 15.39 -5.05 4.66
CA PRO A 134 14.50 -3.90 4.41
C PRO A 134 14.17 -3.68 2.94
N THR A 135 15.15 -3.88 2.05
CA THR A 135 14.96 -3.76 0.60
C THR A 135 13.98 -4.80 0.07
N ALA A 136 14.08 -6.05 0.50
CA ALA A 136 13.16 -7.11 0.09
C ALA A 136 11.74 -6.80 0.56
N ARG A 137 11.57 -6.35 1.81
CA ARG A 137 10.27 -5.90 2.34
C ARG A 137 9.66 -4.78 1.51
N PHE A 138 10.45 -3.75 1.18
CA PHE A 138 9.96 -2.63 0.37
C PHE A 138 9.51 -3.10 -1.02
N LEU A 139 10.34 -3.88 -1.70
CA LEU A 139 10.04 -4.39 -3.05
C LEU A 139 8.84 -5.32 -3.05
N SER A 140 8.73 -6.23 -2.08
CA SER A 140 7.56 -7.11 -1.94
C SER A 140 6.29 -6.31 -1.67
N GLY A 141 6.37 -5.25 -0.86
CA GLY A 141 5.27 -4.29 -0.67
C GLY A 141 4.86 -3.65 -2.00
N VAL A 142 5.80 -3.12 -2.78
CA VAL A 142 5.51 -2.54 -4.10
C VAL A 142 4.82 -3.56 -5.01
N MET A 143 5.32 -4.80 -5.06
CA MET A 143 4.69 -5.88 -5.84
C MET A 143 3.27 -6.16 -5.39
N SER A 144 3.00 -6.18 -4.09
CA SER A 144 1.64 -6.33 -3.54
C SER A 144 0.72 -5.21 -3.98
N GLY A 145 1.17 -3.96 -3.88
CA GLY A 145 0.38 -2.80 -4.28
C GLY A 145 0.01 -2.83 -5.77
N VAL A 146 0.98 -3.13 -6.64
CA VAL A 146 0.73 -3.32 -8.08
C VAL A 146 -0.21 -4.50 -8.31
N GLY A 147 -0.03 -5.61 -7.60
CA GLY A 147 -0.88 -6.79 -7.69
C GLY A 147 -2.34 -6.49 -7.34
N ALA A 148 -2.56 -5.76 -6.25
CA ALA A 148 -3.89 -5.31 -5.82
C ALA A 148 -4.54 -4.39 -6.87
N ALA A 149 -3.78 -3.44 -7.44
CA ALA A 149 -4.26 -2.56 -8.49
C ALA A 149 -4.69 -3.33 -9.76
N LEU A 150 -3.91 -4.35 -10.17
CA LEU A 150 -4.25 -5.19 -11.33
C LEU A 150 -5.52 -6.01 -11.10
N ILE A 151 -5.71 -6.57 -9.91
CA ILE A 151 -6.93 -7.31 -9.56
C ILE A 151 -8.13 -6.38 -9.54
N LEU A 152 -8.00 -5.20 -8.92
CA LEU A 152 -9.06 -4.19 -8.90
C LEU A 152 -9.40 -3.74 -10.33
N GLY A 153 -8.40 -3.45 -11.15
CA GLY A 153 -8.58 -3.11 -12.56
C GLY A 153 -9.34 -4.21 -13.31
N TRP A 154 -8.94 -5.47 -13.16
CA TRP A 154 -9.67 -6.58 -13.76
C TRP A 154 -11.13 -6.65 -13.28
N LEU A 155 -11.39 -6.52 -11.99
CA LEU A 155 -12.75 -6.55 -11.43
C LEU A 155 -13.64 -5.46 -12.04
N LEU A 156 -13.10 -4.25 -12.27
CA LEU A 156 -13.82 -3.13 -12.84
C LEU A 156 -14.11 -3.28 -14.34
N PHE A 157 -13.23 -3.96 -15.08
CA PHE A 157 -13.32 -4.03 -16.55
C PHE A 157 -13.68 -5.40 -17.13
N ARG A 158 -13.75 -6.47 -16.31
CA ARG A 158 -14.02 -7.85 -16.76
C ARG A 158 -15.28 -7.99 -17.63
N ASN A 159 -16.34 -7.25 -17.32
CA ASN A 159 -17.62 -7.36 -18.04
C ASN A 159 -17.59 -6.68 -19.42
N LYS A 160 -16.63 -5.77 -19.69
CA LYS A 160 -16.50 -5.14 -21.02
C LYS A 160 -16.16 -6.16 -22.12
N GLY A 161 -15.42 -7.23 -21.79
CA GLY A 161 -15.06 -8.28 -22.72
C GLY A 161 -16.21 -9.19 -23.15
N GLU A 162 -17.26 -9.33 -22.33
CA GLU A 162 -18.43 -10.16 -22.66
C GLU A 162 -19.39 -9.46 -23.62
N THR A 163 -19.52 -8.14 -23.53
CA THR A 163 -20.41 -7.36 -24.40
C THR A 163 -19.90 -7.37 -25.86
N GLY A 164 -18.58 -7.27 -26.04
CA GLY A 164 -17.98 -7.32 -27.39
C GLY A 164 -18.11 -8.65 -28.11
N ARG A 165 -18.15 -9.78 -27.38
CA ARG A 165 -18.33 -11.13 -27.97
C ARG A 165 -19.77 -11.46 -28.37
N ARG A 166 -20.77 -10.74 -27.84
CA ARG A 166 -22.19 -10.99 -28.19
C ARG A 166 -22.62 -10.30 -29.49
N TYR A 167 -21.82 -9.40 -30.01
CA TYR A 167 -22.14 -8.62 -31.22
C TYR A 167 -21.13 -8.89 -32.38
N ALA A 168 -20.21 -9.82 -32.21
CA ALA A 168 -19.30 -10.31 -33.26
C ALA A 168 -19.71 -11.72 -33.69
#